data_921597e9bc3769cf1c590fbd622db16f
#
_entry.id   921597e9bc3769cf1c590fbd622db16f
#
_cell.length_a   1.000
_cell.length_b   1.000
_cell.length_c   1.000
_cell.angle_alpha   90.00
_cell.angle_beta   90.00
_cell.angle_gamma   90.00
#
_symmetry.space_group_name_H-M   'P 1'
#
loop_
_entity.id
_entity.type
_entity.pdbx_description
1 polymer ?
#
loop_
_entity_poly.entity_id
_entity_poly.type
_entity_poly.pdbx_seq_one_letter_code
_entity_poly.pdbx_strand_id
1 'polypeptide(L)'
;MNILGIEDGKLPENRPRRGRRALLVGVKLSDMRIVEVLSESIEVDGLDATEKASKIVRKCLPLDLILLGGISFAGFNLIDAVELWRKFNVPVVVASKDKPNNIAVLSALQKHFSDWEERWRIIEKVIEASNGIHEVIVKPEENPLYVEVIGISIGKAEEILRKITVWGRSPEPLRIANIIAKGLSPAYFTLKNKFNSN
;
A
#
# COMPACT_ATOMS: atom_id res chain seq x y z
N MET A 1 10.46 16.39 -7.05
CA MET A 1 10.15 15.51 -5.90
C MET A 1 9.77 14.14 -6.43
N ASN A 2 10.45 13.09 -5.95
CA ASN A 2 10.27 11.71 -6.37
C ASN A 2 9.41 10.96 -5.37
N ILE A 3 8.21 10.58 -5.74
CA ILE A 3 7.26 9.89 -4.86
C ILE A 3 6.86 8.56 -5.47
N LEU A 4 6.89 7.50 -4.66
CA LEU A 4 6.43 6.18 -5.03
C LEU A 4 5.08 5.92 -4.37
N GLY A 5 4.05 5.62 -5.16
CA GLY A 5 2.78 5.08 -4.68
C GLY A 5 2.70 3.59 -4.91
N ILE A 6 2.27 2.83 -3.91
CA ILE A 6 2.11 1.37 -3.99
C ILE A 6 0.65 1.01 -3.70
N GLU A 7 0.06 0.23 -4.60
CA GLU A 7 -1.31 -0.27 -4.51
C GLU A 7 -1.41 -1.71 -5.03
N ASP A 8 -2.46 -2.42 -4.62
CA ASP A 8 -2.73 -3.74 -5.14
C ASP A 8 -3.83 -3.76 -6.23
N GLY A 9 -3.84 -4.85 -6.97
CA GLY A 9 -4.85 -5.13 -7.97
C GLY A 9 -6.10 -5.78 -7.39
N LYS A 10 -6.96 -6.24 -8.28
CA LYS A 10 -8.14 -7.03 -7.90
C LYS A 10 -7.72 -8.37 -7.31
N LEU A 11 -8.51 -8.86 -6.37
CA LEU A 11 -8.40 -10.22 -5.88
C LEU A 11 -8.98 -11.21 -6.90
N PRO A 12 -8.48 -12.45 -6.95
CA PRO A 12 -9.10 -13.51 -7.77
C PRO A 12 -10.55 -13.75 -7.32
N GLU A 13 -11.46 -13.86 -8.28
CA GLU A 13 -12.91 -14.03 -8.00
C GLU A 13 -13.23 -15.42 -7.44
N ASN A 14 -12.51 -16.46 -7.90
CA ASN A 14 -12.75 -17.84 -7.49
C ASN A 14 -12.18 -18.14 -6.10
N ARG A 15 -12.93 -18.86 -5.28
CA ARG A 15 -12.47 -19.36 -3.97
C ARG A 15 -11.99 -20.83 -4.09
N PRO A 16 -11.04 -21.31 -3.26
CA PRO A 16 -10.34 -20.57 -2.20
C PRO A 16 -9.36 -19.53 -2.75
N ARG A 17 -9.22 -18.39 -2.07
CA ARG A 17 -8.28 -17.31 -2.46
C ARG A 17 -6.86 -17.56 -1.96
N ARG A 18 -6.71 -18.30 -0.85
CA ARG A 18 -5.42 -18.62 -0.23
C ARG A 18 -4.54 -19.40 -1.22
N GLY A 19 -3.25 -19.07 -1.27
CA GLY A 19 -2.30 -19.63 -2.23
C GLY A 19 -2.40 -19.05 -3.65
N ARG A 20 -3.37 -18.15 -3.91
CA ARG A 20 -3.45 -17.38 -5.15
C ARG A 20 -2.63 -16.11 -5.05
N ARG A 21 -2.42 -15.49 -6.19
CA ARG A 21 -1.57 -14.31 -6.26
C ARG A 21 -2.33 -13.13 -6.85
N ALA A 22 -2.00 -11.93 -6.39
CA ALA A 22 -2.48 -10.66 -6.91
C ALA A 22 -1.29 -9.80 -7.35
N LEU A 23 -1.58 -8.74 -8.12
CA LEU A 23 -0.58 -7.75 -8.48
C LEU A 23 -0.37 -6.75 -7.35
N LEU A 24 0.89 -6.42 -7.08
CA LEU A 24 1.31 -5.25 -6.34
C LEU A 24 1.97 -4.30 -7.34
N VAL A 25 1.50 -3.07 -7.44
CA VAL A 25 1.98 -2.10 -8.43
C VAL A 25 2.56 -0.88 -7.71
N GLY A 26 3.77 -0.52 -8.09
CA GLY A 26 4.43 0.72 -7.70
C GLY A 26 4.48 1.71 -8.86
N VAL A 27 4.09 2.95 -8.62
CA VAL A 27 4.18 4.05 -9.59
C VAL A 27 5.03 5.16 -9.00
N LYS A 28 6.16 5.44 -9.63
CA LYS A 28 7.02 6.56 -9.29
C LYS A 28 6.64 7.78 -10.11
N LEU A 29 6.33 8.86 -9.40
CA LEU A 29 6.20 10.19 -10.00
C LEU A 29 7.45 11.03 -9.68
N SER A 30 7.95 11.74 -10.68
CA SER A 30 8.91 12.83 -10.53
C SER A 30 8.24 14.12 -10.98
N ASP A 31 8.10 15.09 -10.07
CA ASP A 31 7.41 16.35 -10.33
C ASP A 31 6.07 16.17 -11.06
N MET A 32 5.24 15.27 -10.53
CA MET A 32 3.92 14.90 -11.02
C MET A 32 3.89 14.21 -12.39
N ARG A 33 5.03 13.78 -12.93
CA ARG A 33 5.12 12.97 -14.16
C ARG A 33 5.43 11.53 -13.81
N ILE A 34 4.75 10.59 -14.44
CA ILE A 34 5.05 9.17 -14.30
C ILE A 34 6.41 8.91 -14.96
N VAL A 35 7.37 8.44 -14.18
CA VAL A 35 8.72 8.09 -14.68
C VAL A 35 8.98 6.59 -14.62
N GLU A 36 8.27 5.86 -13.76
CA GLU A 36 8.44 4.41 -13.67
C GLU A 36 7.17 3.74 -13.16
N VAL A 37 6.87 2.57 -13.71
CA VAL A 37 5.80 1.68 -13.26
C VAL A 37 6.39 0.28 -13.11
N LEU A 38 6.32 -0.26 -11.91
CA LEU A 38 6.81 -1.59 -11.56
C LEU A 38 5.70 -2.44 -11.01
N SER A 39 5.78 -3.75 -11.23
CA SER A 39 4.84 -4.68 -10.64
C SER A 39 5.56 -5.91 -10.06
N GLU A 40 5.03 -6.40 -8.97
CA GLU A 40 5.39 -7.66 -8.34
C GLU A 40 4.14 -8.49 -8.13
N SER A 41 4.33 -9.79 -7.97
CA SER A 41 3.25 -10.72 -7.66
C SER A 41 3.31 -11.05 -6.17
N ILE A 42 2.21 -10.83 -5.43
CA ILE A 42 2.08 -11.14 -4.00
C ILE A 42 1.04 -12.23 -3.76
N GLU A 43 1.22 -13.00 -2.71
CA GLU A 43 0.27 -14.04 -2.33
C GLU A 43 -0.95 -13.43 -1.63
N VAL A 44 -2.15 -13.89 -2.00
CA VAL A 44 -3.38 -13.50 -1.30
C VAL A 44 -3.34 -14.07 0.12
N ASP A 45 -3.53 -13.19 1.11
CA ASP A 45 -3.41 -13.52 2.53
C ASP A 45 -2.02 -14.08 2.94
N GLY A 46 -0.97 -13.83 2.12
CA GLY A 46 0.40 -14.24 2.38
C GLY A 46 1.15 -13.35 3.36
N LEU A 47 2.49 -13.50 3.38
CA LEU A 47 3.43 -12.71 4.20
C LEU A 47 4.58 -12.12 3.35
N ASP A 48 4.43 -12.11 2.03
CA ASP A 48 5.49 -11.70 1.10
C ASP A 48 5.39 -10.23 0.64
N ALA A 49 4.36 -9.48 1.06
CA ALA A 49 4.13 -8.12 0.55
C ALA A 49 5.25 -7.14 0.91
N THR A 50 5.82 -7.21 2.12
CA THR A 50 6.95 -6.35 2.52
C THR A 50 8.19 -6.61 1.67
N GLU A 51 8.52 -7.88 1.40
CA GLU A 51 9.65 -8.25 0.54
C GLU A 51 9.45 -7.72 -0.89
N LYS A 52 8.25 -7.89 -1.44
CA LYS A 52 7.92 -7.45 -2.81
C LYS A 52 7.88 -5.93 -2.93
N ALA A 53 7.30 -5.23 -1.94
CA ALA A 53 7.37 -3.77 -1.85
C ALA A 53 8.82 -3.29 -1.78
N SER A 54 9.68 -3.94 -0.98
CA SER A 54 11.11 -3.64 -0.90
C SER A 54 11.83 -3.75 -2.26
N LYS A 55 11.45 -4.72 -3.10
CA LYS A 55 12.00 -4.85 -4.46
C LYS A 55 11.62 -3.68 -5.35
N ILE A 56 10.35 -3.25 -5.27
CA ILE A 56 9.85 -2.08 -6.01
C ILE A 56 10.58 -0.82 -5.54
N VAL A 57 10.62 -0.57 -4.22
CA VAL A 57 11.30 0.61 -3.64
C VAL A 57 12.74 0.70 -4.09
N ARG A 58 13.49 -0.41 -4.00
CA ARG A 58 14.92 -0.45 -4.38
C ARG A 58 15.16 -0.03 -5.83
N LYS A 59 14.29 -0.44 -6.75
CA LYS A 59 14.40 -0.09 -8.18
C LYS A 59 14.01 1.37 -8.43
N CYS A 60 13.15 1.95 -7.60
CA CYS A 60 12.67 3.33 -7.74
C CYS A 60 13.56 4.39 -7.09
N LEU A 61 14.61 4.02 -6.35
CA LEU A 61 15.50 5.00 -5.70
C LEU A 61 16.17 5.93 -6.74
N PRO A 62 16.48 7.19 -6.40
CA PRO A 62 16.18 7.88 -5.15
C PRO A 62 14.71 8.29 -5.02
N LEU A 63 14.20 8.31 -3.78
CA LEU A 63 12.83 8.69 -3.43
C LEU A 63 12.84 9.70 -2.29
N ASP A 64 11.87 10.62 -2.30
CA ASP A 64 11.61 11.58 -1.23
C ASP A 64 10.49 11.09 -0.29
N LEU A 65 9.59 10.22 -0.80
CA LEU A 65 8.45 9.68 -0.05
C LEU A 65 7.95 8.37 -0.66
N ILE A 66 7.53 7.45 0.21
CA ILE A 66 6.76 6.25 -0.15
C ILE A 66 5.33 6.42 0.36
N LEU A 67 4.35 6.17 -0.50
CA LEU A 67 2.93 6.14 -0.17
C LEU A 67 2.41 4.71 -0.32
N LEU A 68 1.73 4.21 0.71
CA LEU A 68 1.04 2.93 0.70
C LEU A 68 -0.47 3.16 0.74
N GLY A 69 -1.24 2.50 -0.12
CA GLY A 69 -2.70 2.59 -0.18
C GLY A 69 -3.41 1.78 0.91
N GLY A 70 -2.86 1.79 2.10
CA GLY A 70 -3.24 1.02 3.27
C GLY A 70 -2.07 0.19 3.77
N ILE A 71 -2.28 -0.58 4.86
CA ILE A 71 -1.29 -1.50 5.41
C ILE A 71 -1.47 -2.93 4.87
N SER A 72 -2.70 -3.28 4.46
CA SER A 72 -3.07 -4.61 3.96
C SER A 72 -3.21 -4.61 2.44
N PHE A 73 -2.60 -5.59 1.79
CA PHE A 73 -2.61 -5.79 0.34
C PHE A 73 -3.02 -7.24 0.04
N ALA A 74 -3.75 -7.44 -1.04
CA ALA A 74 -4.24 -8.76 -1.43
C ALA A 74 -4.88 -9.54 -0.26
N GLY A 75 -5.78 -8.90 0.46
CA GLY A 75 -6.35 -9.42 1.70
C GLY A 75 -5.56 -8.98 2.91
N PHE A 76 -5.05 -9.93 3.69
CA PHE A 76 -4.25 -9.64 4.89
C PHE A 76 -2.75 -9.87 4.69
N ASN A 77 -2.22 -9.69 3.48
CA ASN A 77 -0.78 -9.66 3.23
C ASN A 77 -0.26 -8.25 3.55
N LEU A 78 0.39 -8.09 4.70
CA LEU A 78 0.73 -6.80 5.26
C LEU A 78 2.09 -6.29 4.76
N ILE A 79 2.19 -4.97 4.56
CA ILE A 79 3.47 -4.28 4.33
C ILE A 79 3.91 -3.63 5.63
N ASP A 80 5.07 -4.04 6.15
CA ASP A 80 5.72 -3.39 7.30
C ASP A 80 6.34 -2.05 6.85
N ALA A 81 5.57 -0.98 7.03
CA ALA A 81 5.98 0.37 6.65
C ALA A 81 7.19 0.86 7.45
N VAL A 82 7.36 0.40 8.69
CA VAL A 82 8.50 0.72 9.55
C VAL A 82 9.77 0.03 9.04
N GLU A 83 9.65 -1.22 8.56
CA GLU A 83 10.77 -1.92 7.93
C GLU A 83 11.21 -1.20 6.65
N LEU A 84 10.27 -0.79 5.79
CA LEU A 84 10.60 -0.02 4.58
C LEU A 84 11.34 1.28 4.92
N TRP A 85 10.83 2.05 5.89
CA TRP A 85 11.49 3.27 6.35
C TRP A 85 12.91 3.02 6.84
N ARG A 86 13.10 2.05 7.75
CA ARG A 86 14.42 1.72 8.31
C ARG A 86 15.41 1.25 7.24
N LYS A 87 14.94 0.45 6.29
CA LYS A 87 15.77 -0.16 5.25
C LYS A 87 16.25 0.83 4.20
N PHE A 88 15.40 1.77 3.80
CA PHE A 88 15.68 2.69 2.70
C PHE A 88 15.96 4.13 3.16
N ASN A 89 15.74 4.43 4.43
CA ASN A 89 15.81 5.78 5.00
C ASN A 89 14.95 6.80 4.21
N VAL A 90 13.80 6.33 3.72
CA VAL A 90 12.80 7.13 3.00
C VAL A 90 11.52 7.17 3.84
N PRO A 91 10.95 8.36 4.13
CA PRO A 91 9.69 8.46 4.84
C PRO A 91 8.57 7.65 4.19
N VAL A 92 7.68 7.08 5.00
CA VAL A 92 6.53 6.30 4.54
C VAL A 92 5.25 6.91 5.10
N VAL A 93 4.25 7.06 4.24
CA VAL A 93 2.88 7.41 4.63
C VAL A 93 1.95 6.30 4.18
N VAL A 94 1.26 5.70 5.13
CA VAL A 94 0.13 4.79 4.88
C VAL A 94 -1.11 5.66 4.79
N ALA A 95 -1.88 5.57 3.70
CA ALA A 95 -3.02 6.44 3.44
C ALA A 95 -4.26 5.62 3.13
N SER A 96 -5.32 5.81 3.91
CA SER A 96 -6.60 5.12 3.76
C SER A 96 -7.74 6.11 3.55
N LYS A 97 -8.69 5.76 2.67
CA LYS A 97 -9.89 6.57 2.46
C LYS A 97 -10.88 6.44 3.61
N ASP A 98 -10.98 5.26 4.19
CA ASP A 98 -11.85 4.96 5.31
C ASP A 98 -11.04 4.85 6.59
N LYS A 99 -11.62 5.29 7.71
CA LYS A 99 -10.96 5.22 9.01
C LYS A 99 -10.69 3.76 9.38
N PRO A 100 -9.43 3.36 9.56
CA PRO A 100 -9.11 2.00 9.96
C PRO A 100 -9.79 1.62 11.27
N ASN A 101 -10.41 0.44 11.31
CA ASN A 101 -11.01 -0.13 12.51
C ASN A 101 -10.12 -1.26 13.03
N ASN A 102 -9.14 -0.91 13.86
CA ASN A 102 -8.15 -1.84 14.37
C ASN A 102 -8.77 -2.98 15.22
N ILE A 103 -9.91 -2.74 15.90
CA ILE A 103 -10.61 -3.77 16.66
C ILE A 103 -11.20 -4.82 15.71
N ALA A 104 -11.85 -4.37 14.65
CA ALA A 104 -12.40 -5.29 13.65
C ALA A 104 -11.30 -6.06 12.91
N VAL A 105 -10.17 -5.40 12.61
CA VAL A 105 -8.99 -6.02 11.98
C VAL A 105 -8.42 -7.11 12.89
N LEU A 106 -8.18 -6.82 14.18
CA LEU A 106 -7.67 -7.79 15.14
C LEU A 106 -8.61 -9.00 15.27
N SER A 107 -9.91 -8.76 15.40
CA SER A 107 -10.91 -9.83 15.48
C SER A 107 -10.91 -10.71 14.22
N ALA A 108 -10.75 -10.11 13.04
CA ALA A 108 -10.68 -10.85 11.79
C ALA A 108 -9.38 -11.68 11.69
N LEU A 109 -8.25 -11.12 12.10
CA LEU A 109 -6.97 -11.84 12.15
C LEU A 109 -7.06 -13.04 13.08
N GLN A 110 -7.53 -12.87 14.31
CA GLN A 110 -7.70 -13.95 15.29
C GLN A 110 -8.62 -15.06 14.80
N LYS A 111 -9.68 -14.70 14.09
CA LYS A 111 -10.66 -15.67 13.57
C LYS A 111 -10.16 -16.49 12.38
N HIS A 112 -9.32 -15.90 11.52
CA HIS A 112 -9.02 -16.47 10.21
C HIS A 112 -7.56 -16.89 10.00
N PHE A 113 -6.65 -16.51 10.90
CA PHE A 113 -5.21 -16.73 10.73
C PHE A 113 -4.57 -17.33 11.98
N SER A 114 -3.87 -18.45 11.83
CA SER A 114 -3.11 -19.06 12.92
C SER A 114 -1.87 -18.24 13.30
N ASP A 115 -1.36 -17.43 12.37
CA ASP A 115 -0.23 -16.51 12.51
C ASP A 115 -0.68 -15.05 12.81
N TRP A 116 -1.88 -14.90 13.39
CA TRP A 116 -2.49 -13.59 13.66
C TRP A 116 -1.60 -12.66 14.51
N GLU A 117 -0.84 -13.19 15.47
CA GLU A 117 0.06 -12.40 16.33
C GLU A 117 1.19 -11.77 15.52
N GLU A 118 1.78 -12.51 14.57
CA GLU A 118 2.82 -11.98 13.68
C GLU A 118 2.30 -10.84 12.82
N ARG A 119 1.09 -11.02 12.25
CA ARG A 119 0.41 -9.98 11.45
C ARG A 119 0.07 -8.77 12.30
N TRP A 120 -0.48 -8.99 13.48
CA TRP A 120 -0.85 -7.91 14.38
C TRP A 120 0.36 -7.07 14.82
N ARG A 121 1.51 -7.69 15.08
CA ARG A 121 2.76 -6.97 15.39
C ARG A 121 3.19 -5.99 14.31
N ILE A 122 2.93 -6.28 13.03
CA ILE A 122 3.22 -5.34 11.95
C ILE A 122 2.33 -4.09 12.08
N ILE A 123 1.05 -4.28 12.37
CA ILE A 123 0.09 -3.19 12.56
C ILE A 123 0.46 -2.35 13.80
N GLU A 124 0.75 -3.01 14.93
CA GLU A 124 1.18 -2.33 16.17
C GLU A 124 2.43 -1.46 15.95
N LYS A 125 3.43 -1.97 15.28
CA LYS A 125 4.65 -1.19 14.94
C LYS A 125 4.30 0.09 14.16
N VAL A 126 3.37 0.01 13.21
CA VAL A 126 2.96 1.18 12.43
C VAL A 126 2.21 2.18 13.29
N ILE A 127 1.26 1.73 14.13
CA ILE A 127 0.52 2.58 15.06
C ILE A 127 1.48 3.30 16.02
N GLU A 128 2.44 2.58 16.60
CA GLU A 128 3.43 3.15 17.52
C GLU A 128 4.34 4.17 16.82
N ALA A 129 4.88 3.80 15.65
CA ALA A 129 5.82 4.67 14.92
C ALA A 129 5.18 5.94 14.36
N SER A 130 3.86 5.91 14.07
CA SER A 130 3.09 7.03 13.54
C SER A 130 2.40 7.88 14.60
N ASN A 131 2.46 7.50 15.89
CA ASN A 131 1.62 8.08 16.95
C ASN A 131 0.11 7.96 16.65
N GLY A 132 -0.30 6.88 15.99
CA GLY A 132 -1.69 6.61 15.65
C GLY A 132 -2.11 7.14 14.27
N ILE A 133 -3.42 7.19 14.07
CA ILE A 133 -4.04 7.59 12.80
C ILE A 133 -4.38 9.08 12.85
N HIS A 134 -3.96 9.83 11.85
CA HIS A 134 -4.23 11.26 11.70
C HIS A 134 -5.25 11.51 10.58
N GLU A 135 -6.15 12.46 10.79
CA GLU A 135 -7.11 12.92 9.78
C GLU A 135 -6.52 14.13 9.02
N VAL A 136 -6.38 13.98 7.71
CA VAL A 136 -5.83 15.03 6.84
C VAL A 136 -6.86 15.44 5.80
N ILE A 137 -7.27 16.71 5.81
CA ILE A 137 -8.11 17.31 4.79
C ILE A 137 -7.20 17.80 3.66
N VAL A 138 -7.14 17.02 2.58
CA VAL A 138 -6.33 17.36 1.40
C VAL A 138 -7.03 18.36 0.50
N LYS A 139 -8.38 18.39 0.50
CA LYS A 139 -9.25 19.36 -0.17
C LYS A 139 -10.45 19.68 0.71
N PRO A 140 -10.87 20.95 0.79
CA PRO A 140 -11.97 21.37 1.67
C PRO A 140 -13.31 20.67 1.39
N GLU A 141 -13.57 20.33 0.12
CA GLU A 141 -14.81 19.69 -0.34
C GLU A 141 -14.83 18.17 -0.18
N GLU A 142 -13.70 17.57 0.18
CA GLU A 142 -13.56 16.12 0.30
C GLU A 142 -13.57 15.65 1.76
N ASN A 143 -14.00 14.41 1.98
CA ASN A 143 -13.82 13.75 3.27
C ASN A 143 -12.34 13.61 3.63
N PRO A 144 -11.97 13.54 4.91
CA PRO A 144 -10.58 13.40 5.31
C PRO A 144 -9.94 12.12 4.76
N LEU A 145 -8.65 12.19 4.50
CA LEU A 145 -7.78 11.04 4.31
C LEU A 145 -7.22 10.65 5.68
N TYR A 146 -7.22 9.37 6.00
CA TYR A 146 -6.67 8.85 7.24
C TYR A 146 -5.25 8.37 6.97
N VAL A 147 -4.28 8.90 7.72
CA VAL A 147 -2.87 8.63 7.47
C VAL A 147 -2.12 8.21 8.72
N GLU A 148 -1.15 7.32 8.52
CA GLU A 148 -0.12 6.95 9.47
C GLU A 148 1.22 7.37 8.88
N VAL A 149 2.00 8.19 9.60
CA VAL A 149 3.16 8.90 9.07
C VAL A 149 4.42 8.45 9.79
N ILE A 150 5.40 7.98 9.03
CA ILE A 150 6.66 7.42 9.56
C ILE A 150 7.84 8.14 8.93
N GLY A 151 8.77 8.60 9.75
CA GLY A 151 10.04 9.20 9.29
C GLY A 151 9.99 10.68 8.93
N ILE A 152 8.82 11.32 8.96
CA ILE A 152 8.64 12.78 8.85
C ILE A 152 7.54 13.26 9.79
N SER A 153 7.43 14.58 9.99
CA SER A 153 6.34 15.15 10.78
C SER A 153 5.00 15.09 10.04
N ILE A 154 3.90 15.00 10.79
CA ILE A 154 2.54 15.04 10.22
C ILE A 154 2.31 16.32 9.40
N GLY A 155 2.76 17.49 9.86
CA GLY A 155 2.61 18.74 9.12
C GLY A 155 3.32 18.73 7.77
N LYS A 156 4.52 18.10 7.69
CA LYS A 156 5.22 17.94 6.41
C LYS A 156 4.53 16.94 5.48
N ALA A 157 4.02 15.85 6.04
CA ALA A 157 3.23 14.88 5.28
C ALA A 157 1.97 15.54 4.70
N GLU A 158 1.24 16.32 5.50
CA GLU A 158 0.04 17.04 5.07
C GLU A 158 0.33 18.04 3.94
N GLU A 159 1.40 18.85 4.05
CA GLU A 159 1.84 19.76 2.98
C GLU A 159 2.06 19.01 1.67
N ILE A 160 2.78 17.87 1.73
CA ILE A 160 3.07 17.06 0.54
C ILE A 160 1.77 16.47 -0.02
N LEU A 161 0.93 15.85 0.82
CA LEU A 161 -0.32 15.21 0.39
C LEU A 161 -1.26 16.20 -0.30
N ARG A 162 -1.42 17.43 0.24
CA ARG A 162 -2.19 18.49 -0.41
C ARG A 162 -1.65 18.85 -1.79
N LYS A 163 -0.33 18.96 -1.92
CA LYS A 163 0.34 19.32 -3.18
C LYS A 163 0.19 18.26 -4.27
N ILE A 164 0.16 16.97 -3.90
CA ILE A 164 0.12 15.85 -4.85
C ILE A 164 -1.26 15.24 -5.04
N THR A 165 -2.30 15.80 -4.43
CA THR A 165 -3.68 15.37 -4.62
C THR A 165 -4.37 16.29 -5.62
N VAL A 166 -4.59 15.79 -6.85
CA VAL A 166 -5.19 16.56 -7.94
C VAL A 166 -6.70 16.30 -8.05
N TRP A 167 -7.11 15.04 -8.04
CA TRP A 167 -8.50 14.61 -8.20
C TRP A 167 -9.01 13.85 -6.96
N GLY A 168 -10.14 14.29 -6.42
CA GLY A 168 -10.71 13.69 -5.21
C GLY A 168 -9.75 13.82 -4.03
N ARG A 169 -9.76 12.84 -3.14
CA ARG A 169 -8.90 12.83 -1.94
C ARG A 169 -7.70 11.88 -2.02
N SER A 170 -7.53 11.14 -3.12
CA SER A 170 -6.44 10.19 -3.29
C SER A 170 -5.20 10.88 -3.87
N PRO A 171 -4.03 10.80 -3.22
CA PRO A 171 -2.78 11.29 -3.80
C PRO A 171 -2.50 10.65 -5.17
N GLU A 172 -2.03 11.44 -6.15
CA GLU A 172 -1.86 10.97 -7.53
C GLU A 172 -1.02 9.69 -7.67
N PRO A 173 0.12 9.52 -6.94
CA PRO A 173 0.88 8.27 -7.05
C PRO A 173 0.05 7.03 -6.70
N LEU A 174 -0.78 7.10 -5.63
CA LEU A 174 -1.69 6.01 -5.25
C LEU A 174 -2.84 5.85 -6.24
N ARG A 175 -3.46 6.96 -6.66
CA ARG A 175 -4.58 6.91 -7.61
C ARG A 175 -4.18 6.23 -8.91
N ILE A 176 -3.01 6.58 -9.45
CA ILE A 176 -2.48 5.99 -10.68
C ILE A 176 -2.10 4.53 -10.46
N ALA A 177 -1.41 4.19 -9.37
CA ALA A 177 -1.06 2.82 -9.03
C ALA A 177 -2.31 1.92 -8.93
N ASN A 178 -3.37 2.40 -8.29
CA ASN A 178 -4.66 1.70 -8.17
C ASN A 178 -5.31 1.43 -9.54
N ILE A 179 -5.35 2.46 -10.42
CA ILE A 179 -5.91 2.32 -11.77
C ILE A 179 -5.14 1.25 -12.56
N ILE A 180 -3.81 1.33 -12.55
CA ILE A 180 -2.95 0.39 -13.27
C ILE A 180 -3.08 -1.02 -12.69
N ALA A 181 -3.01 -1.18 -11.36
CA ALA A 181 -3.12 -2.47 -10.70
C ALA A 181 -4.47 -3.17 -11.01
N LYS A 182 -5.57 -2.43 -10.91
CA LYS A 182 -6.90 -2.96 -11.21
C LYS A 182 -7.13 -3.23 -12.69
N GLY A 183 -6.58 -2.39 -13.57
CA GLY A 183 -6.69 -2.55 -15.01
C GLY A 183 -5.90 -3.74 -15.55
N LEU A 184 -4.73 -4.04 -14.97
CA LEU A 184 -3.89 -5.16 -15.37
C LEU A 184 -4.33 -6.50 -14.77
N SER A 185 -5.09 -6.52 -13.66
CA SER A 185 -5.46 -7.75 -12.95
C SER A 185 -6.15 -8.81 -13.84
N PRO A 186 -7.11 -8.47 -14.74
CA PRO A 186 -7.73 -9.48 -15.60
C PRO A 186 -6.73 -10.19 -16.53
N ALA A 187 -5.83 -9.43 -17.16
CA ALA A 187 -4.79 -9.97 -18.03
C ALA A 187 -3.80 -10.83 -17.23
N TYR A 188 -3.40 -10.38 -16.05
CA TYR A 188 -2.53 -11.13 -15.15
C TYR A 188 -3.13 -12.50 -14.77
N PHE A 189 -4.41 -12.57 -14.42
CA PHE A 189 -5.07 -13.83 -14.07
C PHE A 189 -5.18 -14.77 -15.27
N THR A 190 -5.48 -14.23 -16.46
CA THR A 190 -5.59 -15.03 -17.70
C THR A 190 -4.24 -15.67 -18.07
N LEU A 191 -3.15 -14.90 -18.02
CA LEU A 191 -1.81 -15.41 -18.33
C LEU A 191 -1.40 -16.50 -17.33
N LYS A 192 -1.60 -16.25 -16.03
CA LYS A 192 -1.20 -17.19 -15.00
C LYS A 192 -1.94 -18.54 -15.06
N ASN A 193 -3.22 -18.51 -15.42
CA ASN A 193 -3.99 -19.73 -15.60
C ASN A 193 -3.48 -20.57 -16.78
N LYS A 194 -3.01 -19.94 -17.87
CA LYS A 194 -2.41 -20.67 -19.02
C LYS A 194 -1.09 -21.36 -18.67
N PHE A 195 -0.27 -20.75 -17.81
CA PHE A 195 1.02 -21.34 -17.40
C PHE A 195 0.88 -22.45 -16.33
N ASN A 196 -0.21 -22.47 -15.57
CA ASN A 196 -0.47 -23.50 -14.57
C ASN A 196 -1.24 -24.71 -15.14
N SER A 197 -1.66 -24.68 -16.41
CA SER A 197 -2.41 -25.73 -17.10
C SER A 197 -1.54 -26.61 -18.00
N ASN A 198 -0.24 -26.37 -18.05
CA ASN A 198 0.81 -27.17 -18.70
C ASN A 198 1.73 -27.79 -17.63
#